data_4d6996f065278ed41e6d3b95cc3275cc
#
_entry.id   4d6996f065278ed41e6d3b95cc3275cc
#
_cell.length_a   1.000
_cell.length_b   1.000
_cell.length_c   1.000
_cell.angle_alpha   90.00
_cell.angle_beta   90.00
_cell.angle_gamma   90.00
#
_symmetry.space_group_name_H-M   'P 1'
#
loop_
_entity.id
_entity.type
_entity.pdbx_description
1 polymer ?
#
loop_
_entity_poly.entity_id
_entity_poly.type
_entity_poly.pdbx_seq_one_letter_code
_entity_poly.pdbx_strand_id
1 'polypeptide(L)'
;VVSKKKGSGFLADLEGMKYFFDYLFSQVNIEVSVKTRLGVENPDEVIDLMNIYNAFPISEVIVHARVREDYYKRPVNQEAFAQCLAISKHPVCYNGDLFTAQDIENLTAKFPDIKAVMLGRGMIANPQLTEVFCGREAHGDSTSVENRQELDYVRWKAFLDELCYGYEHIMPGGRNVLFKLKEVWSYMITFFPESEKYGKKIK
;
A
#
# COMPACT_ATOMS: atom_id res chain seq x y z
N VAL A 1 -12.71 -11.70 10.12
CA VAL A 1 -11.27 -11.93 9.99
C VAL A 1 -10.60 -11.64 11.32
N VAL A 2 -10.65 -10.40 11.83
CA VAL A 2 -9.97 -9.96 13.07
C VAL A 2 -10.49 -10.71 14.31
N SER A 3 -11.80 -10.88 14.47
CA SER A 3 -12.41 -11.65 15.58
C SER A 3 -11.98 -13.12 15.63
N LYS A 4 -11.48 -13.64 14.51
CA LYS A 4 -10.92 -15.01 14.40
C LYS A 4 -9.39 -15.01 14.50
N LYS A 5 -8.76 -13.96 15.03
CA LYS A 5 -7.30 -13.79 15.11
C LYS A 5 -6.55 -14.03 13.78
N LYS A 6 -7.14 -13.57 12.65
CA LYS A 6 -6.53 -13.67 11.31
C LYS A 6 -6.22 -12.29 10.76
N GLY A 7 -5.23 -12.23 9.84
CA GLY A 7 -4.72 -10.97 9.30
C GLY A 7 -4.18 -10.08 10.40
N SER A 8 -4.52 -8.78 10.43
CA SER A 8 -4.07 -7.85 11.49
C SER A 8 -4.56 -8.21 12.89
N GLY A 9 -5.52 -9.11 13.04
CA GLY A 9 -5.90 -9.67 14.34
C GLY A 9 -4.88 -10.63 14.94
N PHE A 10 -3.95 -11.14 14.13
CA PHE A 10 -2.88 -12.02 14.58
C PHE A 10 -1.73 -11.26 15.25
N LEU A 11 -1.61 -9.95 15.03
CA LEU A 11 -0.57 -9.11 15.62
C LEU A 11 -0.62 -9.08 17.17
N ALA A 12 -1.78 -9.36 17.77
CA ALA A 12 -1.96 -9.44 19.22
C ALA A 12 -1.45 -10.75 19.84
N ASP A 13 -1.09 -11.75 19.04
CA ASP A 13 -0.73 -13.09 19.50
C ASP A 13 0.75 -13.40 19.16
N LEU A 14 1.67 -12.79 19.90
CA LEU A 14 3.11 -12.88 19.63
C LEU A 14 3.64 -14.32 19.76
N GLU A 15 3.17 -15.09 20.73
CA GLU A 15 3.58 -16.49 20.90
C GLU A 15 3.00 -17.38 19.79
N GLY A 16 1.73 -17.18 19.45
CA GLY A 16 1.12 -17.86 18.29
C GLY A 16 1.84 -17.53 16.99
N MET A 17 2.34 -16.30 16.84
CA MET A 17 3.11 -15.89 15.66
C MET A 17 4.47 -16.59 15.58
N LYS A 18 5.20 -16.74 16.68
CA LYS A 18 6.46 -17.50 16.73
C LYS A 18 6.21 -18.96 16.32
N TYR A 19 5.22 -19.60 16.94
CA TYR A 19 4.87 -20.97 16.63
C TYR A 19 4.46 -21.14 15.14
N PHE A 20 3.71 -20.16 14.60
CA PHE A 20 3.32 -20.18 13.18
C PHE A 20 4.54 -20.11 12.26
N PHE A 21 5.51 -19.23 12.53
CA PHE A 21 6.71 -19.14 11.69
C PHE A 21 7.62 -20.36 11.85
N ASP A 22 7.79 -20.90 13.05
CA ASP A 22 8.53 -22.15 13.27
C ASP A 22 7.91 -23.28 12.43
N TYR A 23 6.59 -23.44 12.49
CA TYR A 23 5.91 -24.45 11.72
C TYR A 23 6.03 -24.18 10.21
N LEU A 24 5.76 -22.95 9.76
CA LEU A 24 5.82 -22.56 8.36
C LEU A 24 7.19 -22.90 7.75
N PHE A 25 8.26 -22.40 8.35
CA PHE A 25 9.61 -22.59 7.82
C PHE A 25 10.13 -24.02 7.97
N SER A 26 9.53 -24.85 8.82
CA SER A 26 9.79 -26.29 8.85
C SER A 26 9.13 -27.06 7.70
N GLN A 27 8.07 -26.50 7.07
CA GLN A 27 7.29 -27.17 6.04
C GLN A 27 7.59 -26.69 4.61
N VAL A 28 8.14 -25.47 4.45
CA VAL A 28 8.33 -24.88 3.11
C VAL A 28 9.79 -24.49 2.88
N ASN A 29 10.23 -24.66 1.63
CA ASN A 29 11.55 -24.21 1.17
C ASN A 29 11.37 -23.22 0.00
N ILE A 30 10.67 -22.14 0.28
CA ILE A 30 10.40 -21.04 -0.65
C ILE A 30 10.70 -19.70 0.03
N GLU A 31 10.92 -18.66 -0.74
CA GLU A 31 11.02 -17.31 -0.23
C GLU A 31 9.66 -16.85 0.34
N VAL A 32 9.68 -16.34 1.58
CA VAL A 32 8.48 -15.87 2.28
C VAL A 32 8.67 -14.40 2.66
N SER A 33 7.79 -13.54 2.19
CA SER A 33 7.67 -12.16 2.64
C SER A 33 6.55 -12.00 3.66
N VAL A 34 6.67 -11.01 4.54
CA VAL A 34 5.66 -10.69 5.55
C VAL A 34 5.12 -9.30 5.33
N LYS A 35 3.79 -9.16 5.22
CA LYS A 35 3.14 -7.86 5.25
C LYS A 35 2.51 -7.62 6.62
N THR A 36 2.91 -6.54 7.28
CA THR A 36 2.51 -6.21 8.64
C THR A 36 2.02 -4.76 8.78
N ARG A 37 1.56 -4.42 9.99
CA ARG A 37 1.35 -3.06 10.49
C ARG A 37 2.29 -2.82 11.67
N LEU A 38 2.32 -1.59 12.19
CA LEU A 38 3.12 -1.23 13.37
C LEU A 38 2.66 -1.95 14.64
N GLY A 39 1.43 -2.40 14.68
CA GLY A 39 0.83 -3.10 15.82
C GLY A 39 -0.69 -3.09 15.73
N VAL A 40 -1.32 -3.38 16.86
CA VAL A 40 -2.79 -3.36 17.04
C VAL A 40 -3.26 -1.97 17.47
N GLU A 41 -2.78 -1.47 18.58
CA GLU A 41 -3.23 -0.21 19.22
C GLU A 41 -2.07 0.78 19.38
N ASN A 42 -0.86 0.29 19.76
CA ASN A 42 0.31 1.12 20.02
C ASN A 42 1.38 0.93 18.92
N PRO A 43 1.89 2.00 18.32
CA PRO A 43 2.99 1.93 17.34
C PRO A 43 4.26 1.26 17.87
N ASP A 44 4.53 1.32 19.19
CA ASP A 44 5.71 0.71 19.82
C ASP A 44 5.68 -0.83 19.78
N GLU A 45 4.51 -1.43 19.57
CA GLU A 45 4.36 -2.87 19.36
C GLU A 45 5.19 -3.39 18.18
N VAL A 46 5.56 -2.51 17.25
CA VAL A 46 6.41 -2.87 16.11
C VAL A 46 7.76 -3.44 16.53
N ILE A 47 8.30 -3.03 17.68
CA ILE A 47 9.58 -3.52 18.20
C ILE A 47 9.50 -5.03 18.47
N ASP A 48 8.46 -5.48 19.16
CA ASP A 48 8.27 -6.90 19.47
C ASP A 48 7.98 -7.71 18.21
N LEU A 49 7.17 -7.16 17.30
CA LEU A 49 6.90 -7.78 16.02
C LEU A 49 8.17 -7.97 15.19
N MET A 50 9.02 -6.93 15.09
CA MET A 50 10.28 -7.00 14.35
C MET A 50 11.27 -7.96 15.00
N ASN A 51 11.32 -8.05 16.33
CA ASN A 51 12.16 -9.03 17.04
C ASN A 51 11.76 -10.47 16.67
N ILE A 52 10.46 -10.74 16.51
CA ILE A 52 9.98 -12.03 16.02
C ILE A 52 10.39 -12.24 14.56
N TYR A 53 10.11 -11.29 13.67
CA TYR A 53 10.45 -11.43 12.25
C TYR A 53 11.96 -11.63 12.05
N ASN A 54 12.80 -10.94 12.80
CA ASN A 54 14.25 -11.05 12.74
C ASN A 54 14.81 -12.43 13.16
N ALA A 55 14.00 -13.28 13.78
CA ALA A 55 14.38 -14.64 14.17
C ALA A 55 14.18 -15.69 13.07
N PHE A 56 13.51 -15.30 11.94
CA PHE A 56 13.14 -16.21 10.87
C PHE A 56 13.76 -15.79 9.53
N PRO A 57 13.93 -16.69 8.55
CA PRO A 57 14.52 -16.37 7.24
C PRO A 57 13.49 -15.73 6.30
N ILE A 58 12.96 -14.58 6.70
CA ILE A 58 12.02 -13.79 5.91
C ILE A 58 12.78 -13.04 4.82
N SER A 59 12.29 -13.08 3.58
CA SER A 59 12.93 -12.43 2.43
C SER A 59 12.73 -10.93 2.40
N GLU A 60 11.56 -10.44 2.86
CA GLU A 60 11.20 -9.03 2.91
C GLU A 60 10.10 -8.78 3.94
N VAL A 61 10.17 -7.63 4.63
CA VAL A 61 9.09 -7.16 5.51
C VAL A 61 8.45 -5.91 4.92
N ILE A 62 7.16 -6.01 4.58
CA ILE A 62 6.36 -4.91 4.07
C ILE A 62 5.59 -4.28 5.24
N VAL A 63 5.92 -3.05 5.60
CA VAL A 63 5.38 -2.38 6.78
C VAL A 63 4.40 -1.29 6.39
N HIS A 64 3.13 -1.48 6.75
CA HIS A 64 2.15 -0.39 6.70
C HIS A 64 2.33 0.48 7.95
N ALA A 65 2.78 1.72 7.76
CA ALA A 65 3.16 2.65 8.82
C ALA A 65 1.95 3.18 9.63
N ARG A 66 1.07 2.29 10.05
CA ARG A 66 -0.13 2.51 10.91
C ARG A 66 -0.34 1.32 11.82
N VAL A 67 -0.95 1.53 12.99
CA VAL A 67 -1.53 0.44 13.77
C VAL A 67 -2.88 0.00 13.19
N ARG A 68 -3.40 -1.14 13.64
CA ARG A 68 -4.69 -1.65 13.17
C ARG A 68 -5.84 -0.66 13.45
N GLU A 69 -5.85 -0.09 14.64
CA GLU A 69 -6.91 0.80 15.14
C GLU A 69 -6.97 2.16 14.40
N ASP A 70 -5.91 2.55 13.70
CA ASP A 70 -5.90 3.76 12.87
C ASP A 70 -6.83 3.64 11.67
N TYR A 71 -7.06 2.42 11.20
CA TYR A 71 -7.70 2.13 9.92
C TYR A 71 -7.03 2.94 8.78
N TYR A 72 -7.70 3.96 8.28
CA TYR A 72 -7.18 4.97 7.34
C TYR A 72 -7.57 6.40 7.77
N LYS A 73 -7.98 6.57 9.02
CA LYS A 73 -8.47 7.84 9.55
C LYS A 73 -7.35 8.70 10.14
N ARG A 74 -6.27 8.08 10.59
CA ARG A 74 -5.10 8.78 11.14
C ARG A 74 -3.97 8.80 10.11
N PRO A 75 -3.05 9.78 10.15
CA PRO A 75 -1.87 9.81 9.31
C PRO A 75 -0.95 8.61 9.58
N VAL A 76 -0.04 8.34 8.66
CA VAL A 76 1.03 7.35 8.87
C VAL A 76 1.99 7.82 9.95
N ASN A 77 2.48 6.88 10.76
CA ASN A 77 3.49 7.14 11.78
C ASN A 77 4.88 6.79 11.22
N GLN A 78 5.54 7.79 10.66
CA GLN A 78 6.88 7.64 10.09
C GLN A 78 7.98 7.50 11.15
N GLU A 79 7.75 7.94 12.39
CA GLU A 79 8.73 7.80 13.48
C GLU A 79 8.81 6.34 13.93
N ALA A 80 7.67 5.69 14.16
CA ALA A 80 7.65 4.26 14.47
C ALA A 80 8.12 3.41 13.27
N PHE A 81 7.89 3.84 12.03
CA PHE A 81 8.47 3.20 10.87
C PHE A 81 10.00 3.32 10.85
N ALA A 82 10.57 4.47 11.22
CA ALA A 82 12.02 4.66 11.32
C ALA A 82 12.64 3.69 12.36
N GLN A 83 11.98 3.49 13.50
CA GLN A 83 12.41 2.52 14.50
C GLN A 83 12.39 1.10 13.95
N CYS A 84 11.30 0.74 13.25
CA CYS A 84 11.19 -0.55 12.58
C CYS A 84 12.32 -0.78 11.56
N LEU A 85 12.61 0.21 10.72
CA LEU A 85 13.68 0.15 9.73
C LEU A 85 15.06 -0.03 10.37
N ALA A 86 15.33 0.70 11.47
CA ALA A 86 16.61 0.66 12.16
C ALA A 86 16.93 -0.70 12.79
N ILE A 87 15.93 -1.46 13.23
CA ILE A 87 16.12 -2.76 13.89
C ILE A 87 15.91 -3.96 12.96
N SER A 88 15.43 -3.73 11.75
CA SER A 88 15.16 -4.81 10.77
C SER A 88 16.48 -5.45 10.31
N LYS A 89 16.51 -6.79 10.29
CA LYS A 89 17.58 -7.58 9.66
C LYS A 89 17.25 -7.94 8.22
N HIS A 90 16.05 -7.61 7.77
CA HIS A 90 15.53 -7.96 6.46
C HIS A 90 15.35 -6.70 5.59
N PRO A 91 15.33 -6.82 4.27
CA PRO A 91 14.88 -5.76 3.38
C PRO A 91 13.49 -5.26 3.80
N VAL A 92 13.32 -3.94 3.89
CA VAL A 92 12.05 -3.34 4.28
C VAL A 92 11.41 -2.62 3.10
N CYS A 93 10.13 -2.93 2.87
CA CYS A 93 9.27 -2.22 1.94
C CYS A 93 8.30 -1.31 2.71
N TYR A 94 8.28 -0.03 2.38
CA TYR A 94 7.34 0.91 2.98
C TYR A 94 5.96 0.83 2.32
N ASN A 95 4.91 0.89 3.13
CA ASN A 95 3.54 1.06 2.66
C ASN A 95 2.82 2.15 3.49
N GLY A 96 2.12 3.05 2.82
CA GLY A 96 1.26 4.07 3.46
C GLY A 96 1.28 5.41 2.77
N ASP A 97 0.11 5.96 2.45
CA ASP A 97 -0.17 7.34 1.98
C ASP A 97 0.77 7.90 0.90
N LEU A 98 1.08 7.10 -0.09
CA LEU A 98 1.80 7.53 -1.28
C LEU A 98 0.81 7.68 -2.43
N PHE A 99 0.50 8.92 -2.82
CA PHE A 99 -0.49 9.26 -3.83
C PHE A 99 0.12 9.96 -5.04
N THR A 100 1.29 10.57 -4.89
CA THR A 100 2.00 11.32 -5.93
C THR A 100 3.44 10.83 -6.08
N ALA A 101 4.06 11.12 -7.21
CA ALA A 101 5.49 10.87 -7.39
C ALA A 101 6.33 11.65 -6.37
N GLN A 102 5.90 12.87 -6.02
CA GLN A 102 6.57 13.68 -5.00
C GLN A 102 6.53 13.03 -3.61
N ASP A 103 5.42 12.35 -3.24
CA ASP A 103 5.35 11.60 -1.98
C ASP A 103 6.39 10.49 -1.94
N ILE A 104 6.59 9.79 -3.07
CA ILE A 104 7.58 8.71 -3.20
C ILE A 104 9.00 9.29 -3.09
N GLU A 105 9.30 10.36 -3.82
CA GLU A 105 10.60 11.05 -3.78
C GLU A 105 10.94 11.54 -2.37
N ASN A 106 9.99 12.21 -1.70
CA ASN A 106 10.18 12.69 -0.34
C ASN A 106 10.40 11.54 0.65
N LEU A 107 9.68 10.44 0.47
CA LEU A 107 9.83 9.26 1.31
C LEU A 107 11.18 8.58 1.12
N THR A 108 11.60 8.35 -0.13
CA THR A 108 12.88 7.69 -0.44
C THR A 108 14.08 8.55 -0.06
N ALA A 109 13.97 9.88 -0.18
CA ALA A 109 14.97 10.81 0.33
C ALA A 109 15.08 10.76 1.87
N LYS A 110 13.95 10.61 2.57
CA LYS A 110 13.92 10.52 4.04
C LYS A 110 14.41 9.17 4.56
N PHE A 111 14.13 8.10 3.84
CA PHE A 111 14.47 6.72 4.22
C PHE A 111 15.24 6.03 3.08
N PRO A 112 16.51 6.37 2.85
CA PRO A 112 17.30 5.82 1.73
C PRO A 112 17.55 4.31 1.84
N ASP A 113 17.41 3.74 3.04
CA ASP A 113 17.65 2.32 3.30
C ASP A 113 16.45 1.41 3.01
N ILE A 114 15.29 1.97 2.63
CA ILE A 114 14.16 1.12 2.21
C ILE A 114 14.46 0.45 0.87
N LYS A 115 14.06 -0.81 0.76
CA LYS A 115 14.28 -1.59 -0.47
C LYS A 115 13.27 -1.25 -1.56
N ALA A 116 12.03 -0.98 -1.16
CA ALA A 116 10.92 -0.74 -2.07
C ALA A 116 9.81 0.07 -1.40
N VAL A 117 8.86 0.51 -2.20
CA VAL A 117 7.59 1.08 -1.75
C VAL A 117 6.42 0.25 -2.30
N MET A 118 5.42 0.01 -1.45
CA MET A 118 4.17 -0.64 -1.85
C MET A 118 3.07 0.41 -1.99
N LEU A 119 2.55 0.54 -3.19
CA LEU A 119 1.44 1.43 -3.49
C LEU A 119 0.11 0.67 -3.39
N GLY A 120 -0.90 1.31 -2.84
CA GLY A 120 -2.27 0.78 -2.79
C GLY A 120 -3.24 1.81 -3.38
N ARG A 121 -3.86 2.60 -2.52
CA ARG A 121 -4.85 3.61 -2.92
C ARG A 121 -4.30 4.62 -3.94
N GLY A 122 -3.02 4.97 -3.85
CA GLY A 122 -2.37 5.85 -4.83
C GLY A 122 -2.41 5.28 -6.26
N MET A 123 -2.15 3.98 -6.43
CA MET A 123 -2.28 3.31 -7.73
C MET A 123 -3.72 3.23 -8.23
N ILE A 124 -4.70 3.06 -7.32
CA ILE A 124 -6.11 3.09 -7.71
C ILE A 124 -6.51 4.52 -8.10
N ALA A 125 -6.05 5.53 -7.35
CA ALA A 125 -6.32 6.93 -7.65
C ALA A 125 -5.67 7.37 -8.97
N ASN A 126 -4.43 6.95 -9.21
CA ASN A 126 -3.69 7.25 -10.45
C ASN A 126 -2.93 6.00 -10.94
N PRO A 127 -3.48 5.22 -11.88
CA PRO A 127 -2.80 4.06 -12.46
C PRO A 127 -1.47 4.39 -13.19
N GLN A 128 -1.24 5.64 -13.55
CA GLN A 128 -0.01 6.10 -14.20
C GLN A 128 1.09 6.53 -13.20
N LEU A 129 0.83 6.43 -11.89
CA LEU A 129 1.73 6.91 -10.85
C LEU A 129 3.15 6.37 -10.97
N THR A 130 3.31 5.08 -11.28
CA THR A 130 4.62 4.45 -11.44
C THR A 130 5.35 4.94 -12.69
N GLU A 131 4.64 5.15 -13.79
CA GLU A 131 5.25 5.71 -15.02
C GLU A 131 5.76 7.13 -14.79
N VAL A 132 4.99 7.94 -14.07
CA VAL A 132 5.37 9.32 -13.73
C VAL A 132 6.61 9.31 -12.85
N PHE A 133 6.66 8.46 -11.83
CA PHE A 133 7.82 8.35 -10.93
C PHE A 133 9.07 7.85 -11.68
N CYS A 134 8.99 6.73 -12.39
CA CYS A 134 10.12 6.18 -13.14
C CYS A 134 10.61 7.13 -14.27
N GLY A 135 9.67 7.86 -14.89
CA GLY A 135 10.03 8.84 -15.93
C GLY A 135 10.81 10.03 -15.37
N ARG A 136 10.58 10.41 -14.11
CA ARG A 136 11.36 11.45 -13.42
C ARG A 136 12.79 10.99 -13.15
N GLU A 137 12.96 9.78 -12.61
CA GLU A 137 14.28 9.22 -12.35
C GLU A 137 15.13 9.08 -13.63
N ALA A 138 14.50 8.64 -14.75
CA ALA A 138 15.22 8.40 -16.01
C ALA A 138 15.75 9.68 -16.67
N HIS A 139 15.14 10.83 -16.44
CA HIS A 139 15.46 12.07 -17.15
C HIS A 139 16.17 13.14 -16.32
N GLY A 140 16.29 12.97 -15.00
CA GLY A 140 17.05 13.87 -14.12
C GLY A 140 16.59 15.34 -14.10
N ASP A 141 15.45 15.66 -14.72
CA ASP A 141 14.99 17.02 -14.94
C ASP A 141 13.63 17.25 -14.28
N SER A 142 13.68 17.99 -13.17
CA SER A 142 12.49 18.40 -12.44
C SER A 142 11.60 19.42 -13.17
N THR A 143 12.13 20.06 -14.22
CA THR A 143 11.43 21.14 -14.94
C THR A 143 10.52 20.65 -16.08
N SER A 144 10.77 19.46 -16.64
CA SER A 144 9.95 18.90 -17.73
C SER A 144 8.67 18.19 -17.25
N VAL A 145 8.45 18.12 -15.96
CA VAL A 145 7.39 17.30 -15.32
C VAL A 145 6.05 18.03 -15.17
N GLU A 146 6.08 19.36 -15.09
CA GLU A 146 4.83 20.14 -15.04
C GLU A 146 3.94 19.89 -16.27
N ASN A 147 4.53 19.58 -17.43
CA ASN A 147 3.79 19.32 -18.66
C ASN A 147 3.32 17.84 -18.83
N ARG A 148 3.75 16.90 -18.00
CA ARG A 148 3.33 15.49 -18.08
C ARG A 148 2.21 15.10 -17.13
N GLN A 149 1.77 16.00 -16.29
CA GLN A 149 0.55 15.84 -15.50
C GLN A 149 -0.74 16.19 -16.27
N GLU A 150 -0.63 16.55 -17.55
CA GLU A 150 -1.82 16.57 -18.39
C GLU A 150 -2.40 15.16 -18.42
N LEU A 151 -3.59 15.06 -17.83
CA LEU A 151 -4.41 13.86 -17.85
C LEU A 151 -4.54 13.40 -19.30
N ASP A 152 -3.92 12.28 -19.64
CA ASP A 152 -4.20 11.61 -20.90
C ASP A 152 -5.61 10.99 -20.78
N TYR A 153 -6.61 11.80 -21.03
CA TYR A 153 -8.02 11.40 -20.95
C TYR A 153 -8.33 10.21 -21.87
N VAL A 154 -7.61 10.03 -22.97
CA VAL A 154 -7.79 8.90 -23.88
C VAL A 154 -7.34 7.62 -23.21
N ARG A 155 -6.17 7.59 -22.62
CA ARG A 155 -5.65 6.44 -21.87
C ARG A 155 -6.50 6.13 -20.64
N TRP A 156 -6.92 7.18 -19.91
CA TRP A 156 -7.81 7.02 -18.77
C TRP A 156 -9.15 6.41 -19.16
N LYS A 157 -9.74 6.90 -20.23
CA LYS A 157 -11.00 6.34 -20.74
C LYS A 157 -10.83 4.88 -21.16
N ALA A 158 -9.79 4.56 -21.91
CA ALA A 158 -9.50 3.20 -22.33
C ALA A 158 -9.33 2.25 -21.14
N PHE A 159 -8.57 2.68 -20.11
CA PHE A 159 -8.40 1.92 -18.87
C PHE A 159 -9.74 1.66 -18.15
N LEU A 160 -10.59 2.68 -18.05
CA LEU A 160 -11.90 2.55 -17.40
C LEU A 160 -12.86 1.65 -18.19
N ASP A 161 -12.85 1.75 -19.51
CA ASP A 161 -13.66 0.90 -20.40
C ASP A 161 -13.22 -0.58 -20.24
N GLU A 162 -11.91 -0.85 -20.20
CA GLU A 162 -11.37 -2.20 -20.01
C GLU A 162 -11.68 -2.74 -18.60
N LEU A 163 -11.56 -1.89 -17.57
CA LEU A 163 -11.89 -2.25 -16.19
C LEU A 163 -13.39 -2.62 -16.06
N CYS A 164 -14.27 -1.83 -16.69
CA CYS A 164 -15.70 -2.07 -16.71
C CYS A 164 -16.01 -3.41 -17.40
N TYR A 165 -15.46 -3.60 -18.59
CA TYR A 165 -15.59 -4.84 -19.36
C TYR A 165 -15.11 -6.06 -18.57
N GLY A 166 -13.94 -5.96 -17.91
CA GLY A 166 -13.40 -7.03 -17.07
C GLY A 166 -14.34 -7.41 -15.93
N TYR A 167 -14.89 -6.43 -15.21
CA TYR A 167 -15.84 -6.70 -14.13
C TYR A 167 -17.16 -7.29 -14.65
N GLU A 168 -17.66 -6.86 -15.79
CA GLU A 168 -18.88 -7.44 -16.40
C GLU A 168 -18.72 -8.93 -16.71
N HIS A 169 -17.50 -9.36 -17.07
CA HIS A 169 -17.23 -10.76 -17.41
C HIS A 169 -17.04 -11.67 -16.19
N ILE A 170 -16.52 -11.14 -15.08
CA ILE A 170 -16.20 -11.96 -13.90
C ILE A 170 -17.25 -11.87 -12.79
N MET A 171 -18.11 -10.85 -12.81
CA MET A 171 -19.13 -10.63 -11.76
C MET A 171 -20.54 -10.81 -12.30
N PRO A 172 -21.37 -11.65 -11.69
CA PRO A 172 -22.76 -11.77 -12.09
C PRO A 172 -23.58 -10.55 -11.67
N GLY A 173 -24.30 -9.97 -12.64
CA GLY A 173 -25.27 -8.90 -12.43
C GLY A 173 -24.69 -7.48 -12.40
N GLY A 174 -25.21 -6.62 -13.27
CA GLY A 174 -24.74 -5.23 -13.43
C GLY A 174 -24.74 -4.37 -12.17
N ARG A 175 -25.59 -4.70 -11.17
CA ARG A 175 -25.59 -4.02 -9.87
C ARG A 175 -24.29 -4.25 -9.10
N ASN A 176 -23.74 -5.47 -9.12
CA ASN A 176 -22.48 -5.80 -8.44
C ASN A 176 -21.31 -5.09 -9.12
N VAL A 177 -21.29 -5.09 -10.44
CA VAL A 177 -20.32 -4.33 -11.24
C VAL A 177 -20.36 -2.85 -10.90
N LEU A 178 -21.56 -2.25 -10.85
CA LEU A 178 -21.72 -0.85 -10.49
C LEU A 178 -21.19 -0.53 -9.10
N PHE A 179 -21.46 -1.36 -8.09
CA PHE A 179 -20.93 -1.17 -6.74
C PHE A 179 -19.39 -1.24 -6.73
N LYS A 180 -18.81 -2.17 -7.49
CA LYS A 180 -17.35 -2.29 -7.58
C LYS A 180 -16.72 -1.11 -8.27
N LEU A 181 -17.31 -0.64 -9.36
CA LEU A 181 -16.85 0.57 -10.05
C LEU A 181 -16.97 1.82 -9.16
N LYS A 182 -18.06 1.95 -8.37
CA LYS A 182 -18.19 3.05 -7.40
C LYS A 182 -17.09 3.03 -6.33
N GLU A 183 -16.71 1.84 -5.86
CA GLU A 183 -15.58 1.69 -4.92
C GLU A 183 -14.28 2.21 -5.55
N VAL A 184 -13.97 1.78 -6.76
CA VAL A 184 -12.78 2.24 -7.50
C VAL A 184 -12.83 3.75 -7.74
N TRP A 185 -13.96 4.27 -8.23
CA TRP A 185 -14.16 5.70 -8.47
C TRP A 185 -14.02 6.54 -7.20
N SER A 186 -14.35 6.02 -6.03
CA SER A 186 -14.17 6.76 -4.78
C SER A 186 -12.72 7.19 -4.51
N TYR A 187 -11.76 6.45 -5.10
CA TYR A 187 -10.33 6.81 -5.07
C TYR A 187 -9.91 7.61 -6.32
N MET A 188 -10.30 7.15 -7.50
CA MET A 188 -9.88 7.77 -8.77
C MET A 188 -10.33 9.22 -8.90
N ILE A 189 -11.53 9.53 -8.41
CA ILE A 189 -12.09 10.88 -8.52
C ILE A 189 -11.23 11.94 -7.83
N THR A 190 -10.46 11.58 -6.82
CA THR A 190 -9.57 12.50 -6.11
C THR A 190 -8.44 13.04 -6.99
N PHE A 191 -8.14 12.36 -8.09
CA PHE A 191 -7.12 12.75 -9.05
C PHE A 191 -7.61 13.83 -10.04
N PHE A 192 -8.92 13.94 -10.25
CA PHE A 192 -9.49 14.87 -11.21
C PHE A 192 -9.75 16.26 -10.59
N PRO A 193 -9.60 17.35 -11.37
CA PRO A 193 -10.05 18.67 -10.94
C PRO A 193 -11.56 18.68 -10.68
N GLU A 194 -12.01 19.54 -9.79
CA GLU A 194 -13.43 19.65 -9.38
C GLU A 194 -14.04 18.35 -8.81
N SER A 195 -13.22 17.47 -8.22
CA SER A 195 -13.60 16.16 -7.69
C SER A 195 -14.83 16.20 -6.76
N GLU A 196 -14.98 17.24 -5.95
CA GLU A 196 -16.12 17.40 -5.03
C GLU A 196 -17.47 17.52 -5.75
N LYS A 197 -17.48 18.23 -6.90
CA LYS A 197 -18.69 18.42 -7.71
C LYS A 197 -19.21 17.12 -8.30
N TYR A 198 -18.30 16.29 -8.82
CA TYR A 198 -18.64 15.03 -9.46
C TYR A 198 -18.81 13.88 -8.45
N GLY A 199 -18.05 13.89 -7.35
CA GLY A 199 -18.12 12.86 -6.30
C GLY A 199 -19.49 12.76 -5.64
N LYS A 200 -20.23 13.88 -5.53
CA LYS A 200 -21.61 13.90 -5.02
C LYS A 200 -22.60 13.18 -5.95
N LYS A 201 -22.30 13.06 -7.24
CA LYS A 201 -23.17 12.40 -8.21
C LYS A 201 -22.94 10.90 -8.33
N ILE A 202 -21.79 10.42 -7.84
CA ILE A 202 -21.39 9.01 -7.91
C ILE A 202 -21.81 8.24 -6.65
N LYS A 203 -22.02 8.93 -5.53
CA LYS A 203 -22.57 8.36 -4.30
C LYS A 203 -24.04 7.99 -4.48
#